data_3adf261f9a0ac7f5742bd1d913d05f89
#
_entry.id   3adf261f9a0ac7f5742bd1d913d05f89
#
_cell.length_a   1.000
_cell.length_b   1.000
_cell.length_c   1.000
_cell.angle_alpha   90.00
_cell.angle_beta   90.00
_cell.angle_gamma   90.00
#
_symmetry.space_group_name_H-M   'P 1'
#
loop_
_entity.id
_entity.type
_entity.pdbx_description
1 polymer ?
#
loop_
_entity_poly.entity_id
_entity_poly.type
_entity_poly.pdbx_seq_one_letter_code
_entity_poly.pdbx_strand_id
1 'polypeptide(L)'
;PMLPWTRRPGWQLRIGLAAYDLLALYRGVPKHRALRREKLRELAPYLPGSAGGGFSFYDARIHAPERLALELALEARRLGAVIANHTRVVSVTSDGKRVTGVVVEAEGEAHAIPTRAVINAAGPWVDAVNEHGGLPGVELLGLTRGTHIVFELEQPLGRDAVFSNTKRDGRVFFAVPQGPLLLVGTTDDRFDGDPSSIRPSSSDVDYLLEEAQELLPGMGLTRDRIRYAYAGLRP
;
A
#
# COMPACT_ATOMS: atom_id res chain seq x y z
N PRO A 1 -6.42 -10.86 14.78
CA PRO A 1 -6.44 -12.04 15.63
C PRO A 1 -5.07 -12.32 16.26
N MET A 2 -5.06 -13.01 17.41
CA MET A 2 -3.87 -13.57 18.05
C MET A 2 -3.77 -15.04 17.64
N LEU A 3 -2.88 -15.34 16.72
CA LEU A 3 -2.66 -16.67 16.15
C LEU A 3 -1.40 -17.31 16.77
N PRO A 4 -1.22 -18.63 16.71
CA PRO A 4 -0.04 -19.29 17.26
C PRO A 4 1.29 -18.76 16.72
N TRP A 5 1.28 -18.20 15.51
CA TRP A 5 2.45 -17.61 14.86
C TRP A 5 2.53 -16.09 14.97
N THR A 6 1.66 -15.44 15.76
CA THR A 6 1.73 -13.99 16.01
C THR A 6 3.03 -13.66 16.74
N ARG A 7 3.89 -12.85 16.13
CA ARG A 7 5.24 -12.56 16.64
C ARG A 7 5.27 -11.77 17.93
N ARG A 8 4.30 -10.87 18.13
CA ARG A 8 4.27 -10.00 19.32
C ARG A 8 3.27 -10.50 20.35
N PRO A 9 3.65 -10.60 21.62
CA PRO A 9 2.71 -10.99 22.68
C PRO A 9 1.60 -9.94 22.85
N GLY A 10 0.43 -10.38 23.29
CA GLY A 10 -0.77 -9.54 23.38
C GLY A 10 -0.60 -8.28 24.23
N TRP A 11 0.24 -8.32 25.28
CA TRP A 11 0.50 -7.15 26.10
C TRP A 11 1.26 -6.03 25.35
N GLN A 12 2.21 -6.38 24.45
CA GLN A 12 2.91 -5.40 23.60
C GLN A 12 1.95 -4.77 22.60
N LEU A 13 1.09 -5.58 21.97
CA LEU A 13 0.06 -5.06 21.06
C LEU A 13 -0.89 -4.12 21.78
N ARG A 14 -1.26 -4.45 23.04
CA ARG A 14 -2.13 -3.60 23.85
C ARG A 14 -1.49 -2.26 24.17
N ILE A 15 -0.21 -2.23 24.52
CA ILE A 15 0.53 -0.97 24.76
C ILE A 15 0.59 -0.15 23.48
N GLY A 16 0.94 -0.76 22.33
CA GLY A 16 0.99 -0.08 21.06
C GLY A 16 -0.36 0.52 20.65
N LEU A 17 -1.46 -0.23 20.83
CA LEU A 17 -2.81 0.25 20.53
C LEU A 17 -3.27 1.34 21.51
N ALA A 18 -2.87 1.28 22.79
CA ALA A 18 -3.14 2.36 23.73
C ALA A 18 -2.41 3.66 23.36
N ALA A 19 -1.16 3.56 22.92
CA ALA A 19 -0.43 4.71 22.38
C ALA A 19 -1.08 5.25 21.09
N TYR A 20 -1.53 4.37 20.20
CA TYR A 20 -2.28 4.73 18.99
C TYR A 20 -3.58 5.50 19.35
N ASP A 21 -4.36 4.99 20.30
CA ASP A 21 -5.57 5.68 20.78
C ASP A 21 -5.26 7.07 21.34
N LEU A 22 -4.17 7.21 22.09
CA LEU A 22 -3.74 8.51 22.64
C LEU A 22 -3.42 9.50 21.52
N LEU A 23 -2.72 9.06 20.47
CA LEU A 23 -2.39 9.90 19.32
C LEU A 23 -3.63 10.22 18.47
N ALA A 24 -4.68 9.39 18.51
CA ALA A 24 -5.90 9.56 17.75
C ALA A 24 -7.02 10.30 18.51
N LEU A 25 -6.82 10.69 19.77
CA LEU A 25 -7.86 11.28 20.64
C LEU A 25 -8.59 12.48 20.01
N TYR A 26 -7.88 13.31 19.26
CA TYR A 26 -8.45 14.51 18.60
C TYR A 26 -9.25 14.20 17.33
N ARG A 27 -9.24 12.95 16.84
CA ARG A 27 -9.89 12.56 15.57
C ARG A 27 -11.27 11.93 15.77
N GLY A 28 -11.74 11.77 16.99
CA GLY A 28 -13.05 11.18 17.29
C GLY A 28 -13.16 9.69 16.92
N VAL A 29 -12.03 9.00 16.73
CA VAL A 29 -11.98 7.58 16.38
C VAL A 29 -12.24 6.76 17.65
N PRO A 30 -13.10 5.71 17.62
CA PRO A 30 -13.33 4.85 18.77
C PRO A 30 -12.03 4.13 19.21
N LYS A 31 -11.87 3.96 20.53
CA LYS A 31 -10.70 3.27 21.10
C LYS A 31 -10.67 1.79 20.73
N HIS A 32 -9.47 1.22 20.72
CA HIS A 32 -9.30 -0.21 20.54
C HIS A 32 -10.02 -1.03 21.63
N ARG A 33 -10.38 -2.28 21.31
CA ARG A 33 -11.00 -3.22 22.24
C ARG A 33 -10.28 -4.56 22.16
N ALA A 34 -9.95 -5.14 23.31
CA ALA A 34 -9.51 -6.51 23.38
C ALA A 34 -10.70 -7.46 23.20
N LEU A 35 -10.54 -8.44 22.34
CA LEU A 35 -11.54 -9.46 22.02
C LEU A 35 -11.09 -10.80 22.61
N ARG A 36 -11.93 -11.37 23.51
CA ARG A 36 -11.76 -12.75 23.96
C ARG A 36 -12.06 -13.72 22.80
N ARG A 37 -11.60 -14.94 22.95
CA ARG A 37 -11.73 -16.00 21.94
C ARG A 37 -13.17 -16.19 21.45
N GLU A 38 -14.11 -16.23 22.38
CA GLU A 38 -15.53 -16.43 22.08
C GLU A 38 -16.07 -15.28 21.22
N LYS A 39 -15.77 -14.04 21.62
CA LYS A 39 -16.22 -12.85 20.87
C LYS A 39 -15.55 -12.73 19.51
N LEU A 40 -14.27 -13.11 19.40
CA LEU A 40 -13.58 -13.15 18.11
C LEU A 40 -14.22 -14.16 17.16
N ARG A 41 -14.58 -15.35 17.66
CA ARG A 41 -15.25 -16.40 16.87
C ARG A 41 -16.65 -15.98 16.41
N GLU A 42 -17.38 -15.26 17.25
CA GLU A 42 -18.68 -14.71 16.89
C GLU A 42 -18.56 -13.67 15.75
N LEU A 43 -17.58 -12.75 15.85
CA LEU A 43 -17.39 -11.68 14.89
C LEU A 43 -16.71 -12.13 13.59
N ALA A 44 -15.83 -13.14 13.68
CA ALA A 44 -15.01 -13.60 12.57
C ALA A 44 -14.91 -15.15 12.57
N PRO A 45 -16.00 -15.88 12.31
CA PRO A 45 -16.04 -17.34 12.35
C PRO A 45 -15.15 -18.02 11.29
N TYR A 46 -14.75 -17.26 10.28
CA TYR A 46 -13.87 -17.70 9.21
C TYR A 46 -12.37 -17.73 9.58
N LEU A 47 -12.01 -17.22 10.75
CA LEU A 47 -10.64 -17.29 11.28
C LEU A 47 -10.29 -18.67 11.81
N PRO A 48 -8.99 -19.03 11.89
CA PRO A 48 -8.58 -20.33 12.43
C PRO A 48 -9.11 -20.55 13.84
N GLY A 49 -9.59 -21.76 14.12
CA GLY A 49 -10.05 -22.15 15.45
C GLY A 49 -8.98 -22.09 16.55
N SER A 50 -7.70 -22.02 16.17
CA SER A 50 -6.55 -21.83 17.05
C SER A 50 -6.38 -20.38 17.54
N ALA A 51 -7.13 -19.41 17.01
CA ALA A 51 -7.03 -18.02 17.44
C ALA A 51 -7.41 -17.86 18.92
N GLY A 52 -6.49 -17.35 19.74
CA GLY A 52 -6.65 -17.19 21.19
C GLY A 52 -7.43 -15.94 21.62
N GLY A 53 -7.87 -15.12 20.67
CA GLY A 53 -8.52 -13.81 20.85
C GLY A 53 -7.94 -12.80 19.89
N GLY A 54 -8.07 -11.50 20.17
CA GLY A 54 -7.55 -10.46 19.30
C GLY A 54 -7.80 -9.06 19.82
N PHE A 55 -7.60 -8.10 18.93
CA PHE A 55 -7.92 -6.70 19.17
C PHE A 55 -8.74 -6.18 17.98
N SER A 56 -9.74 -5.36 18.27
CA SER A 56 -10.42 -4.51 17.29
C SER A 56 -9.92 -3.09 17.46
N PHE A 57 -9.54 -2.45 16.38
CA PHE A 57 -9.13 -1.04 16.34
C PHE A 57 -9.59 -0.42 15.03
N TYR A 58 -9.51 0.88 14.94
CA TYR A 58 -10.00 1.62 13.78
C TYR A 58 -8.86 2.29 13.05
N ASP A 59 -8.91 2.25 11.74
CA ASP A 59 -7.97 2.93 10.86
C ASP A 59 -8.71 3.52 9.67
N ALA A 60 -8.08 4.46 8.98
CA ALA A 60 -8.63 5.07 7.79
C ALA A 60 -8.35 4.20 6.56
N ARG A 61 -9.36 4.10 5.70
CA ARG A 61 -9.22 3.43 4.41
C ARG A 61 -9.53 4.40 3.28
N ILE A 62 -8.65 4.46 2.31
CA ILE A 62 -8.90 5.14 1.04
C ILE A 62 -9.45 4.09 0.07
N HIS A 63 -10.72 4.23 -0.32
CA HIS A 63 -11.38 3.28 -1.21
C HIS A 63 -10.86 3.32 -2.64
N ALA A 64 -10.46 4.50 -3.10
CA ALA A 64 -9.96 4.75 -4.45
C ALA A 64 -8.80 5.77 -4.36
N PRO A 65 -7.56 5.31 -4.13
CA PRO A 65 -6.41 6.21 -3.99
C PRO A 65 -6.14 7.01 -5.27
N GLU A 66 -6.41 6.44 -6.44
CA GLU A 66 -6.30 7.12 -7.73
C GLU A 66 -7.29 8.29 -7.83
N ARG A 67 -8.50 8.12 -7.32
CA ARG A 67 -9.50 9.18 -7.26
C ARG A 67 -9.08 10.30 -6.31
N LEU A 68 -8.50 9.96 -5.16
CA LEU A 68 -7.96 10.97 -4.24
C LEU A 68 -6.86 11.79 -4.90
N ALA A 69 -5.93 11.14 -5.60
CA ALA A 69 -4.87 11.83 -6.34
C ALA A 69 -5.43 12.77 -7.44
N LEU A 70 -6.44 12.29 -8.17
CA LEU A 70 -7.14 13.10 -9.18
C LEU A 70 -7.83 14.33 -8.55
N GLU A 71 -8.55 14.17 -7.45
CA GLU A 71 -9.21 15.28 -6.76
C GLU A 71 -8.22 16.33 -6.26
N LEU A 72 -7.07 15.89 -5.73
CA LEU A 72 -5.99 16.79 -5.33
C LEU A 72 -5.43 17.57 -6.52
N ALA A 73 -5.23 16.92 -7.67
CA ALA A 73 -4.76 17.57 -8.89
C ALA A 73 -5.78 18.58 -9.42
N LEU A 74 -7.07 18.22 -9.43
CA LEU A 74 -8.15 19.12 -9.84
C LEU A 74 -8.27 20.35 -8.94
N GLU A 75 -8.12 20.16 -7.63
CA GLU A 75 -8.14 21.27 -6.67
C GLU A 75 -6.90 22.17 -6.83
N ALA A 76 -5.72 21.60 -7.03
CA ALA A 76 -4.51 22.38 -7.33
C ALA A 76 -4.71 23.24 -8.59
N ARG A 77 -5.32 22.68 -9.64
CA ARG A 77 -5.66 23.43 -10.86
C ARG A 77 -6.66 24.56 -10.59
N ARG A 78 -7.68 24.31 -9.76
CA ARG A 78 -8.65 25.33 -9.35
C ARG A 78 -7.99 26.49 -8.62
N LEU A 79 -6.92 26.21 -7.88
CA LEU A 79 -6.11 27.21 -7.17
C LEU A 79 -5.03 27.86 -8.03
N GLY A 80 -5.00 27.58 -9.34
CA GLY A 80 -4.12 28.24 -10.31
C GLY A 80 -2.87 27.45 -10.70
N ALA A 81 -2.72 26.21 -10.24
CA ALA A 81 -1.62 25.36 -10.71
C ALA A 81 -1.87 24.88 -12.16
N VAL A 82 -0.81 24.79 -12.96
CA VAL A 82 -0.84 24.13 -14.27
C VAL A 82 -0.56 22.64 -14.06
N ILE A 83 -1.48 21.78 -14.49
CA ILE A 83 -1.32 20.34 -14.43
C ILE A 83 -1.16 19.84 -15.87
N ALA A 84 -0.03 19.23 -16.15
CA ALA A 84 0.31 18.66 -17.46
C ALA A 84 0.64 17.17 -17.30
N ASN A 85 -0.31 16.31 -17.64
CA ASN A 85 -0.08 14.87 -17.80
C ASN A 85 0.57 14.60 -19.18
N HIS A 86 1.11 13.39 -19.38
CA HIS A 86 1.86 13.01 -20.60
C HIS A 86 3.02 13.96 -20.93
N THR A 87 3.56 14.61 -19.89
CA THR A 87 4.64 15.59 -20.01
C THR A 87 5.79 15.12 -19.12
N ARG A 88 6.83 14.57 -19.75
CA ARG A 88 7.96 13.96 -19.05
C ARG A 88 9.05 15.01 -18.79
N VAL A 89 9.52 15.15 -17.57
CA VAL A 89 10.74 15.92 -17.29
C VAL A 89 11.95 15.12 -17.79
N VAL A 90 12.72 15.69 -18.69
CA VAL A 90 13.91 15.06 -19.31
C VAL A 90 15.21 15.61 -18.77
N SER A 91 15.23 16.86 -18.28
CA SER A 91 16.39 17.39 -17.55
C SER A 91 16.02 18.58 -16.67
N VAL A 92 16.88 18.84 -15.70
CA VAL A 92 16.85 20.06 -14.87
C VAL A 92 18.03 20.93 -15.30
N THR A 93 17.78 22.21 -15.58
CA THR A 93 18.83 23.16 -15.97
C THR A 93 19.29 23.98 -14.78
N SER A 94 20.60 24.29 -14.71
CA SER A 94 21.19 25.10 -13.66
C SER A 94 22.32 25.96 -14.22
N ASP A 95 22.66 27.05 -13.49
CA ASP A 95 23.83 27.86 -13.74
C ASP A 95 25.08 27.44 -12.93
N GLY A 96 25.01 26.22 -12.35
CA GLY A 96 26.02 25.68 -11.46
C GLY A 96 25.85 26.05 -9.98
N LYS A 97 24.94 26.96 -9.66
CA LYS A 97 24.62 27.40 -8.28
C LYS A 97 23.13 27.24 -7.96
N ARG A 98 22.27 27.44 -8.94
CA ARG A 98 20.80 27.43 -8.75
C ARG A 98 20.14 26.79 -9.94
N VAL A 99 18.99 26.18 -9.69
CA VAL A 99 18.08 25.73 -10.76
C VAL A 99 17.60 26.96 -11.54
N THR A 100 17.66 26.88 -12.86
CA THR A 100 17.18 27.89 -13.79
C THR A 100 15.95 27.46 -14.57
N GLY A 101 15.68 26.15 -14.65
CA GLY A 101 14.53 25.63 -15.38
C GLY A 101 14.47 24.13 -15.41
N VAL A 102 13.51 23.62 -16.15
CA VAL A 102 13.36 22.19 -16.53
C VAL A 102 13.15 22.11 -18.03
N VAL A 103 13.61 21.03 -18.63
CA VAL A 103 13.22 20.64 -19.99
C VAL A 103 12.21 19.51 -19.86
N VAL A 104 11.08 19.67 -20.51
CA VAL A 104 10.01 18.68 -20.57
C VAL A 104 9.80 18.21 -22.00
N GLU A 105 9.35 16.97 -22.16
CA GLU A 105 8.95 16.41 -23.43
C GLU A 105 7.43 16.17 -23.41
N ALA A 106 6.73 16.76 -24.37
CA ALA A 106 5.31 16.59 -24.59
C ALA A 106 5.07 16.43 -26.09
N GLU A 107 4.24 15.44 -26.50
CA GLU A 107 3.89 15.15 -27.89
C GLU A 107 5.10 14.98 -28.84
N GLY A 108 6.24 14.52 -28.27
CA GLY A 108 7.50 14.32 -29.00
C GLY A 108 8.35 15.58 -29.17
N GLU A 109 7.93 16.72 -28.63
CA GLU A 109 8.67 17.97 -28.66
C GLU A 109 9.23 18.31 -27.28
N ALA A 110 10.43 18.92 -27.28
CA ALA A 110 11.08 19.36 -26.05
C ALA A 110 10.79 20.85 -25.78
N HIS A 111 10.36 21.16 -24.57
CA HIS A 111 10.03 22.53 -24.14
C HIS A 111 10.85 22.90 -22.90
N ALA A 112 11.49 24.07 -22.92
CA ALA A 112 12.18 24.63 -21.78
C ALA A 112 11.23 25.49 -20.94
N ILE A 113 11.12 25.20 -19.65
CA ILE A 113 10.28 25.93 -18.70
C ILE A 113 11.18 26.58 -17.65
N PRO A 114 11.31 27.93 -17.65
CA PRO A 114 12.07 28.62 -16.62
C PRO A 114 11.44 28.41 -15.23
N THR A 115 12.26 28.02 -14.24
CA THR A 115 11.81 27.92 -12.87
C THR A 115 12.96 28.16 -11.89
N ARG A 116 12.62 28.57 -10.67
CA ARG A 116 13.58 28.84 -9.60
C ARG A 116 13.78 27.66 -8.65
N ALA A 117 12.89 26.66 -8.70
CA ALA A 117 12.95 25.48 -7.86
C ALA A 117 12.23 24.32 -8.54
N VAL A 118 12.69 23.09 -8.27
CA VAL A 118 12.08 21.84 -8.70
C VAL A 118 11.87 20.97 -7.47
N ILE A 119 10.68 20.40 -7.36
CA ILE A 119 10.36 19.38 -6.36
C ILE A 119 10.23 18.05 -7.09
N ASN A 120 11.18 17.15 -6.85
CA ASN A 120 11.12 15.80 -7.39
C ASN A 120 10.25 14.91 -6.49
N ALA A 121 9.03 14.64 -6.92
CA ALA A 121 8.07 13.76 -6.26
C ALA A 121 7.69 12.57 -7.19
N ALA A 122 8.65 12.09 -7.99
CA ALA A 122 8.43 11.08 -9.02
C ALA A 122 8.27 9.64 -8.48
N GLY A 123 8.08 9.44 -7.17
CA GLY A 123 7.87 8.12 -6.57
C GLY A 123 9.00 7.14 -6.94
N PRO A 124 8.71 5.98 -7.52
CA PRO A 124 9.73 4.99 -7.89
C PRO A 124 10.78 5.47 -8.90
N TRP A 125 10.55 6.58 -9.59
CA TRP A 125 11.46 7.18 -10.58
C TRP A 125 12.28 8.35 -10.05
N VAL A 126 12.29 8.61 -8.73
CA VAL A 126 13.02 9.76 -8.14
C VAL A 126 14.49 9.73 -8.53
N ASP A 127 15.16 8.58 -8.45
CA ASP A 127 16.58 8.46 -8.78
C ASP A 127 16.85 8.67 -10.28
N ALA A 128 15.98 8.14 -11.15
CA ALA A 128 16.06 8.36 -12.58
C ALA A 128 15.89 9.86 -12.95
N VAL A 129 14.99 10.57 -12.30
CA VAL A 129 14.81 12.03 -12.51
C VAL A 129 16.03 12.81 -12.01
N ASN A 130 16.64 12.41 -10.90
CA ASN A 130 17.87 13.03 -10.38
C ASN A 130 19.04 12.82 -11.35
N GLU A 131 19.22 11.59 -11.85
CA GLU A 131 20.27 11.25 -12.81
C GLU A 131 20.13 12.08 -14.11
N HIS A 132 18.94 12.11 -14.71
CA HIS A 132 18.65 12.91 -15.91
C HIS A 132 18.76 14.41 -15.64
N GLY A 133 18.53 14.85 -14.41
CA GLY A 133 18.67 16.23 -13.98
C GLY A 133 20.12 16.69 -13.80
N GLY A 134 21.11 15.81 -14.02
CA GLY A 134 22.51 16.14 -13.78
C GLY A 134 22.83 16.36 -12.29
N LEU A 135 21.98 15.89 -11.40
CA LEU A 135 22.23 15.88 -9.96
C LEU A 135 23.11 14.65 -9.65
N PRO A 136 24.23 14.82 -8.94
CA PRO A 136 25.15 13.72 -8.68
C PRO A 136 24.42 12.59 -7.95
N GLY A 137 24.59 11.37 -8.46
CA GLY A 137 23.88 10.18 -8.07
C GLY A 137 24.01 9.82 -6.60
N VAL A 138 23.09 10.29 -5.81
CA VAL A 138 22.76 9.66 -4.53
C VAL A 138 21.60 8.74 -4.82
N GLU A 139 21.84 7.42 -4.76
CA GLU A 139 20.76 6.44 -4.78
C GLU A 139 19.95 6.63 -3.50
N LEU A 140 18.74 7.15 -3.64
CA LEU A 140 17.84 7.48 -2.52
C LEU A 140 16.89 6.35 -2.20
N LEU A 141 16.57 5.50 -3.20
CA LEU A 141 15.50 4.54 -3.14
C LEU A 141 16.00 3.10 -2.99
N GLY A 142 15.34 2.36 -2.11
CA GLY A 142 15.44 0.91 -2.03
C GLY A 142 14.10 0.29 -2.40
N LEU A 143 13.78 0.22 -3.69
CA LEU A 143 12.46 -0.20 -4.15
C LEU A 143 12.08 -1.59 -3.66
N THR A 144 10.85 -1.72 -3.17
CA THR A 144 10.25 -3.02 -2.87
C THR A 144 8.95 -3.22 -3.63
N ARG A 145 8.74 -4.46 -4.09
CA ARG A 145 7.51 -4.87 -4.78
C ARG A 145 6.50 -5.39 -3.77
N GLY A 146 5.32 -4.82 -3.76
CA GLY A 146 4.16 -5.29 -3.03
C GLY A 146 3.09 -5.82 -3.99
N THR A 147 2.78 -7.11 -3.90
CA THR A 147 1.74 -7.76 -4.69
C THR A 147 0.48 -7.94 -3.87
N HIS A 148 -0.67 -7.75 -4.49
CA HIS A 148 -1.99 -8.05 -3.94
C HIS A 148 -2.75 -8.98 -4.88
N ILE A 149 -3.59 -9.83 -4.30
CA ILE A 149 -4.58 -10.64 -5.04
C ILE A 149 -5.98 -10.30 -4.55
N VAL A 150 -6.94 -10.39 -5.45
CA VAL A 150 -8.34 -10.10 -5.19
C VAL A 150 -9.16 -11.32 -5.51
N PHE A 151 -9.84 -11.85 -4.50
CA PHE A 151 -10.78 -12.95 -4.63
C PHE A 151 -12.20 -12.44 -4.84
N GLU A 152 -13.00 -13.19 -5.57
CA GLU A 152 -14.44 -13.09 -5.54
C GLU A 152 -15.02 -14.00 -4.46
N LEU A 153 -15.87 -13.45 -3.61
CA LEU A 153 -16.52 -14.18 -2.53
C LEU A 153 -17.96 -14.56 -2.91
N GLU A 154 -18.39 -15.75 -2.53
CA GLU A 154 -19.81 -16.15 -2.68
C GLU A 154 -20.72 -15.32 -1.78
N GLN A 155 -20.23 -14.96 -0.61
CA GLN A 155 -20.94 -14.12 0.35
C GLN A 155 -19.99 -13.03 0.89
N PRO A 156 -20.46 -11.79 1.07
CA PRO A 156 -19.64 -10.72 1.65
C PRO A 156 -19.13 -11.08 3.05
N LEU A 157 -17.86 -10.81 3.31
CA LEU A 157 -17.20 -11.06 4.60
C LEU A 157 -17.61 -10.08 5.72
N GLY A 158 -18.44 -9.08 5.41
CA GLY A 158 -18.73 -7.96 6.31
C GLY A 158 -17.88 -6.73 5.96
N ARG A 159 -17.64 -5.87 6.95
CA ARG A 159 -16.92 -4.59 6.75
C ARG A 159 -15.52 -4.57 7.38
N ASP A 160 -15.25 -5.46 8.31
CA ASP A 160 -14.03 -5.43 9.10
C ASP A 160 -12.88 -6.11 8.34
N ALA A 161 -11.76 -5.41 8.24
CA ALA A 161 -10.55 -5.99 7.71
C ALA A 161 -9.86 -6.88 8.77
N VAL A 162 -9.22 -7.94 8.33
CA VAL A 162 -8.34 -8.76 9.16
C VAL A 162 -6.91 -8.32 8.94
N PHE A 163 -6.24 -7.98 10.03
CA PHE A 163 -4.82 -7.67 10.08
C PHE A 163 -4.10 -8.77 10.86
N SER A 164 -3.09 -9.38 10.29
CA SER A 164 -2.32 -10.44 10.91
C SER A 164 -0.87 -10.45 10.45
N ASN A 165 -0.10 -11.40 10.96
CA ASN A 165 1.19 -11.76 10.38
C ASN A 165 1.02 -13.03 9.54
N THR A 166 1.80 -13.15 8.48
CA THR A 166 1.93 -14.39 7.73
C THR A 166 2.54 -15.47 8.61
N LYS A 167 2.16 -16.71 8.34
CA LYS A 167 2.68 -17.88 9.05
C LYS A 167 4.12 -18.20 8.64
N ARG A 168 4.42 -18.02 7.34
CA ARG A 168 5.70 -18.42 6.74
C ARG A 168 6.87 -17.56 7.20
N ASP A 169 6.74 -16.24 7.17
CA ASP A 169 7.84 -15.31 7.44
C ASP A 169 7.49 -14.17 8.39
N GLY A 170 6.22 -14.11 8.85
CA GLY A 170 5.72 -13.16 9.85
C GLY A 170 5.61 -11.73 9.36
N ARG A 171 5.57 -11.50 8.07
CA ARG A 171 5.24 -10.19 7.48
C ARG A 171 3.84 -9.77 7.86
N VAL A 172 3.58 -8.48 7.74
CA VAL A 172 2.24 -7.94 7.91
C VAL A 172 1.37 -8.36 6.72
N PHE A 173 0.17 -8.81 7.02
CA PHE A 173 -0.77 -9.35 6.06
C PHE A 173 -2.18 -8.83 6.31
N PHE A 174 -2.86 -8.44 5.25
CA PHE A 174 -4.21 -7.90 5.31
C PHE A 174 -5.17 -8.74 4.49
N ALA A 175 -6.37 -8.91 5.00
CA ALA A 175 -7.52 -9.35 4.23
C ALA A 175 -8.62 -8.29 4.40
N VAL A 176 -8.94 -7.58 3.33
CA VAL A 176 -9.78 -6.38 3.34
C VAL A 176 -11.02 -6.61 2.47
N PRO A 177 -12.21 -6.72 3.06
CA PRO A 177 -13.46 -6.86 2.31
C PRO A 177 -13.77 -5.62 1.47
N GLN A 178 -14.27 -5.85 0.25
CA GLN A 178 -14.73 -4.82 -0.68
C GLN A 178 -16.04 -5.25 -1.35
N GLY A 179 -17.13 -5.28 -0.59
CA GLY A 179 -18.39 -5.87 -1.08
C GLY A 179 -18.22 -7.36 -1.37
N PRO A 180 -18.44 -7.82 -2.62
CA PRO A 180 -18.26 -9.23 -2.98
C PRO A 180 -16.80 -9.62 -3.20
N LEU A 181 -15.87 -8.68 -3.07
CA LEU A 181 -14.45 -8.92 -3.28
C LEU A 181 -13.68 -8.93 -1.95
N LEU A 182 -12.61 -9.70 -1.91
CA LEU A 182 -11.64 -9.74 -0.82
C LEU A 182 -10.25 -9.40 -1.36
N LEU A 183 -9.74 -8.26 -0.96
CA LEU A 183 -8.35 -7.87 -1.23
C LEU A 183 -7.45 -8.50 -0.19
N VAL A 184 -6.42 -9.22 -0.65
CA VAL A 184 -5.43 -9.89 0.19
C VAL A 184 -4.03 -9.45 -0.19
N GLY A 185 -3.22 -9.17 0.78
CA GLY A 185 -1.83 -8.78 0.57
C GLY A 185 -1.15 -8.34 1.87
N THR A 186 0.13 -8.11 1.82
CA THR A 186 0.94 -7.84 0.63
C THR A 186 2.27 -8.62 0.71
N THR A 187 2.92 -8.81 -0.43
CA THR A 187 4.35 -9.18 -0.46
C THR A 187 5.22 -7.94 -0.19
N ASP A 188 6.50 -8.14 0.07
CA ASP A 188 7.47 -7.06 0.28
C ASP A 188 8.87 -7.57 -0.11
N ASP A 189 9.10 -7.64 -1.41
CA ASP A 189 10.32 -8.19 -1.98
C ASP A 189 11.11 -7.09 -2.67
N ARG A 190 12.44 -7.11 -2.51
CA ARG A 190 13.33 -6.15 -3.18
C ARG A 190 13.11 -6.20 -4.69
N PHE A 191 13.15 -5.04 -5.32
CA PHE A 191 12.96 -4.89 -6.76
C PHE A 191 14.07 -4.00 -7.33
N ASP A 192 14.89 -4.59 -8.19
CA ASP A 192 16.03 -3.91 -8.82
C ASP A 192 15.82 -3.71 -10.35
N GLY A 193 14.58 -3.91 -10.85
CA GLY A 193 14.22 -3.76 -12.26
C GLY A 193 13.71 -2.37 -12.63
N ASP A 194 13.35 -2.21 -13.91
CA ASP A 194 12.67 -0.99 -14.38
C ASP A 194 11.29 -0.86 -13.71
N PRO A 195 11.02 0.26 -12.98
CA PRO A 195 9.74 0.49 -12.35
C PRO A 195 8.51 0.37 -13.28
N SER A 196 8.67 0.68 -14.56
CA SER A 196 7.58 0.59 -15.56
C SER A 196 7.24 -0.86 -15.93
N SER A 197 8.13 -1.81 -15.64
CA SER A 197 7.95 -3.24 -15.95
C SER A 197 7.28 -4.03 -14.83
N ILE A 198 6.91 -3.39 -13.71
CA ILE A 198 6.36 -4.08 -12.53
C ILE A 198 5.16 -4.95 -12.87
N ARG A 199 5.18 -6.20 -12.44
CA ARG A 199 4.08 -7.17 -12.58
C ARG A 199 4.08 -8.11 -11.37
N PRO A 200 2.91 -8.67 -10.98
CA PRO A 200 2.86 -9.80 -10.06
C PRO A 200 3.60 -11.01 -10.64
N SER A 201 4.38 -11.71 -9.82
CA SER A 201 4.94 -13.01 -10.21
C SER A 201 3.99 -14.15 -9.81
N SER A 202 4.11 -15.30 -10.47
CA SER A 202 3.35 -16.50 -10.07
C SER A 202 3.67 -16.91 -8.63
N SER A 203 4.94 -16.78 -8.22
CA SER A 203 5.36 -17.07 -6.84
C SER A 203 4.74 -16.13 -5.81
N ASP A 204 4.54 -14.84 -6.16
CA ASP A 204 3.81 -13.91 -5.28
C ASP A 204 2.37 -14.36 -5.08
N VAL A 205 1.71 -14.74 -6.18
CA VAL A 205 0.31 -15.20 -6.15
C VAL A 205 0.17 -16.48 -5.34
N ASP A 206 1.07 -17.45 -5.51
CA ASP A 206 1.06 -18.71 -4.76
C ASP A 206 1.29 -18.45 -3.28
N TYR A 207 2.28 -17.63 -2.93
CA TYR A 207 2.57 -17.22 -1.55
C TYR A 207 1.34 -16.58 -0.88
N LEU A 208 0.72 -15.60 -1.55
CA LEU A 208 -0.45 -14.90 -1.01
C LEU A 208 -1.68 -15.81 -0.88
N LEU A 209 -1.85 -16.75 -1.81
CA LEU A 209 -2.93 -17.75 -1.73
C LEU A 209 -2.73 -18.68 -0.54
N GLU A 210 -1.52 -19.23 -0.33
CA GLU A 210 -1.20 -20.07 0.81
C GLU A 210 -1.46 -19.36 2.15
N GLU A 211 -0.97 -18.12 2.30
CA GLU A 211 -1.15 -17.33 3.51
C GLU A 211 -2.63 -16.93 3.73
N ALA A 212 -3.38 -16.68 2.65
CA ALA A 212 -4.81 -16.42 2.74
C ALA A 212 -5.59 -17.65 3.22
N GLN A 213 -5.26 -18.84 2.73
CA GLN A 213 -5.87 -20.11 3.16
C GLN A 213 -5.57 -20.42 4.63
N GLU A 214 -4.35 -20.13 5.10
CA GLU A 214 -3.97 -20.29 6.51
C GLU A 214 -4.68 -19.28 7.43
N LEU A 215 -4.85 -18.03 6.99
CA LEU A 215 -5.53 -16.99 7.76
C LEU A 215 -7.05 -17.14 7.77
N LEU A 216 -7.63 -17.61 6.66
CA LEU A 216 -9.07 -17.65 6.41
C LEU A 216 -9.54 -19.05 5.94
N PRO A 217 -9.25 -20.12 6.71
CA PRO A 217 -9.53 -21.50 6.27
C PRO A 217 -11.01 -21.77 6.02
N GLY A 218 -11.90 -21.00 6.68
CA GLY A 218 -13.35 -21.11 6.50
C GLY A 218 -13.90 -20.48 5.21
N MET A 219 -13.04 -19.84 4.38
CA MET A 219 -13.49 -19.11 3.20
C MET A 219 -13.41 -19.91 1.88
N GLY A 220 -12.76 -21.08 1.89
CA GLY A 220 -12.59 -21.91 0.70
C GLY A 220 -11.89 -21.17 -0.45
N LEU A 221 -10.85 -20.40 -0.14
CA LEU A 221 -10.11 -19.61 -1.13
C LEU A 221 -9.28 -20.51 -2.02
N THR A 222 -9.49 -20.44 -3.33
CA THR A 222 -8.81 -21.24 -4.34
C THR A 222 -8.29 -20.35 -5.47
N ARG A 223 -7.36 -20.87 -6.27
CA ARG A 223 -6.71 -20.10 -7.33
C ARG A 223 -7.69 -19.61 -8.40
N ASP A 224 -8.68 -20.40 -8.74
CA ASP A 224 -9.73 -20.08 -9.72
C ASP A 224 -10.67 -18.95 -9.26
N ARG A 225 -10.71 -18.67 -7.95
CA ARG A 225 -11.44 -17.53 -7.38
C ARG A 225 -10.67 -16.22 -7.38
N ILE A 226 -9.41 -16.25 -7.78
CA ILE A 226 -8.62 -15.02 -7.95
C ILE A 226 -9.09 -14.32 -9.22
N ARG A 227 -9.65 -13.12 -9.07
CA ARG A 227 -10.12 -12.28 -10.19
C ARG A 227 -9.05 -11.34 -10.70
N TYR A 228 -8.24 -10.80 -9.79
CA TYR A 228 -7.19 -9.85 -10.12
C TYR A 228 -5.94 -10.11 -9.29
N ALA A 229 -4.79 -9.86 -9.89
CA ALA A 229 -3.53 -9.70 -9.19
C ALA A 229 -2.86 -8.43 -9.71
N TYR A 230 -2.32 -7.62 -8.81
CA TYR A 230 -1.58 -6.42 -9.18
C TYR A 230 -0.40 -6.19 -8.25
N ALA A 231 0.60 -5.50 -8.75
CA ALA A 231 1.78 -5.15 -7.99
C ALA A 231 2.05 -3.64 -8.07
N GLY A 232 2.63 -3.12 -7.02
CA GLY A 232 3.11 -1.76 -6.94
C GLY A 232 4.49 -1.70 -6.32
N LEU A 233 5.22 -0.62 -6.58
CA LEU A 233 6.51 -0.35 -5.97
C LEU A 233 6.35 0.62 -4.81
N ARG A 234 7.04 0.32 -3.72
CA ARG A 234 7.28 1.25 -2.63
C ARG A 234 8.68 1.83 -2.80
N PRO A 235 8.79 3.16 -2.88
CA PRO A 235 10.06 3.85 -2.88
C PRO A 235 10.69 3.86 -1.49
#